data_022db975bf1f0a8e4a15ef14c3885f3f
#
_entry.id   022db975bf1f0a8e4a15ef14c3885f3f
#
_cell.length_a   1.000
_cell.length_b   1.000
_cell.length_c   1.000
_cell.angle_alpha   90.00
_cell.angle_beta   90.00
_cell.angle_gamma   90.00
#
_symmetry.space_group_name_H-M   'P 1'
#
loop_
_entity.id
_entity.type
_entity.pdbx_description
1 polymer ?
#
loop_
_entity_poly.entity_id
_entity_poly.type
_entity_poly.pdbx_seq_one_letter_code
_entity_poly.pdbx_strand_id
1 'polypeptide(L)'
;MIVPTHRLIAHYVYNYIQLKAGISLDKKWFTFGNVLPDVKPYYIKRKHFYCVSFDYVISLINSLENDMDRISMKEFSLRLGIISHYVSDFFCYPHNDRAYFKGRLKEHMQYEYKLHSSFSSIAKWHICDTSFYGLDEAQIINSFRKIYLQEGMCIKNDIKFTLDAVSAIGLSLSEAYVEGLDTAVGIANI
;
A
#
# COMPACT_ATOMS: atom_id res chain seq x y z
N MET A 1 -8.50 -6.87 -2.73
CA MET A 1 -8.58 -7.82 -1.56
C MET A 1 -9.80 -7.50 -0.71
N ILE A 2 -10.27 -8.39 0.21
CA ILE A 2 -11.37 -8.05 1.14
C ILE A 2 -10.94 -7.06 2.23
N VAL A 3 -11.88 -6.24 2.71
CA VAL A 3 -11.67 -5.22 3.75
C VAL A 3 -10.88 -5.72 4.99
N PRO A 4 -11.16 -6.92 5.56
CA PRO A 4 -10.36 -7.43 6.69
C PRO A 4 -8.87 -7.61 6.36
N THR A 5 -8.53 -7.99 5.12
CA THR A 5 -7.13 -8.13 4.71
C THR A 5 -6.43 -6.78 4.65
N HIS A 6 -7.06 -5.74 4.10
CA HIS A 6 -6.51 -4.38 4.10
C HIS A 6 -6.25 -3.85 5.52
N ARG A 7 -7.08 -4.23 6.51
CA ARG A 7 -6.81 -3.90 7.92
C ARG A 7 -5.57 -4.61 8.47
N LEU A 8 -5.33 -5.88 8.09
CA LEU A 8 -4.11 -6.60 8.49
C LEU A 8 -2.87 -5.98 7.86
N ILE A 9 -2.94 -5.62 6.57
CA ILE A 9 -1.87 -4.91 5.86
C ILE A 9 -1.56 -3.59 6.57
N ALA A 10 -2.58 -2.78 6.84
CA ALA A 10 -2.42 -1.51 7.55
C ALA A 10 -1.74 -1.69 8.92
N HIS A 11 -2.14 -2.72 9.68
CA HIS A 11 -1.52 -3.01 10.98
C HIS A 11 -0.04 -3.40 10.84
N TYR A 12 0.28 -4.25 9.87
CA TYR A 12 1.66 -4.67 9.60
C TYR A 12 2.54 -3.49 9.20
N VAL A 13 2.10 -2.71 8.21
CA VAL A 13 2.86 -1.58 7.66
C VAL A 13 3.03 -0.46 8.68
N TYR A 14 1.99 -0.16 9.48
CA TYR A 14 2.10 0.78 10.60
C TYR A 14 3.23 0.39 11.56
N ASN A 15 3.26 -0.87 12.00
CA ASN A 15 4.29 -1.35 12.92
C ASN A 15 5.68 -1.36 12.26
N TYR A 16 5.75 -1.67 10.96
CA TYR A 16 6.99 -1.66 10.21
C TYR A 16 7.60 -0.25 10.13
N ILE A 17 6.81 0.76 9.74
CA ILE A 17 7.26 2.16 9.67
C ILE A 17 7.71 2.65 11.04
N GLN A 18 6.93 2.38 12.09
CA GLN A 18 7.30 2.75 13.46
C GLN A 18 8.61 2.11 13.91
N LEU A 19 8.80 0.83 13.60
CA LEU A 19 10.02 0.08 13.98
C LEU A 19 11.25 0.57 13.21
N LYS A 20 11.12 0.86 11.90
CA LYS A 20 12.25 1.18 11.03
C LYS A 20 12.67 2.64 11.09
N ALA A 21 11.72 3.55 11.11
CA ALA A 21 11.98 5.01 11.06
C ALA A 21 11.62 5.73 12.37
N GLY A 22 11.01 5.07 13.35
CA GLY A 22 10.52 5.73 14.57
C GLY A 22 9.31 6.64 14.34
N ILE A 23 8.74 6.63 13.15
CA ILE A 23 7.63 7.51 12.75
C ILE A 23 6.29 6.90 13.18
N SER A 24 5.52 7.65 13.97
CA SER A 24 4.19 7.26 14.42
C SER A 24 3.11 7.90 13.56
N LEU A 25 2.58 7.14 12.60
CA LEU A 25 1.39 7.53 11.85
C LEU A 25 0.16 7.64 12.78
N ASP A 26 -0.88 8.38 12.36
CA ASP A 26 -2.20 8.24 12.98
C ASP A 26 -2.82 6.89 12.56
N LYS A 27 -2.69 5.90 13.45
CA LYS A 27 -3.12 4.52 13.22
C LYS A 27 -4.57 4.40 12.77
N LYS A 28 -5.46 5.21 13.36
CA LYS A 28 -6.89 5.19 13.04
C LYS A 28 -7.12 5.63 11.60
N TRP A 29 -6.50 6.74 11.21
CA TRP A 29 -6.71 7.31 9.89
C TRP A 29 -5.96 6.53 8.81
N PHE A 30 -4.77 5.99 9.11
CA PHE A 30 -4.07 5.07 8.20
C PHE A 30 -4.89 3.80 7.92
N THR A 31 -5.42 3.18 8.99
CA THR A 31 -6.31 2.00 8.83
C THR A 31 -7.59 2.35 8.08
N PHE A 32 -8.18 3.51 8.35
CA PHE A 32 -9.38 3.96 7.65
C PHE A 32 -9.09 4.22 6.17
N GLY A 33 -7.97 4.84 5.83
CA GLY A 33 -7.50 5.03 4.45
C GLY A 33 -7.37 3.72 3.68
N ASN A 34 -6.81 2.69 4.33
CA ASN A 34 -6.69 1.34 3.75
C ASN A 34 -8.03 0.64 3.48
N VAL A 35 -9.12 1.09 4.08
CA VAL A 35 -10.46 0.50 3.89
C VAL A 35 -11.33 1.36 2.98
N LEU A 36 -11.05 2.64 2.93
CA LEU A 36 -11.90 3.64 2.29
C LEU A 36 -12.24 3.35 0.82
N PRO A 37 -11.28 2.87 -0.03
CA PRO A 37 -11.57 2.56 -1.43
C PRO A 37 -12.62 1.47 -1.64
N ASP A 38 -12.77 0.53 -0.72
CA ASP A 38 -13.76 -0.54 -0.80
C ASP A 38 -15.16 -0.14 -0.31
N VAL A 39 -15.27 0.96 0.45
CA VAL A 39 -16.54 1.31 1.12
C VAL A 39 -17.15 2.62 0.63
N LYS A 40 -16.38 3.56 0.09
CA LYS A 40 -16.93 4.82 -0.42
C LYS A 40 -17.31 4.74 -1.89
N PRO A 41 -18.53 5.15 -2.29
CA PRO A 41 -19.00 5.07 -3.68
C PRO A 41 -18.09 5.74 -4.72
N TYR A 42 -17.41 6.82 -4.34
CA TYR A 42 -16.45 7.52 -5.20
C TYR A 42 -15.29 6.62 -5.63
N TYR A 43 -14.74 5.83 -4.68
CA TYR A 43 -13.60 4.96 -4.94
C TYR A 43 -14.03 3.60 -5.51
N ILE A 44 -15.16 3.03 -5.07
CA ILE A 44 -15.68 1.73 -5.54
C ILE A 44 -15.85 1.70 -7.08
N LYS A 45 -16.18 2.82 -7.70
CA LYS A 45 -16.29 2.94 -9.16
C LYS A 45 -14.94 2.80 -9.87
N ARG A 46 -13.83 3.02 -9.18
CA ARG A 46 -12.49 2.87 -9.73
C ARG A 46 -12.01 1.43 -9.55
N LYS A 47 -11.63 0.82 -10.65
CA LYS A 47 -11.15 -0.58 -10.62
C LYS A 47 -9.77 -0.63 -9.98
N HIS A 48 -9.53 -1.63 -9.12
CA HIS A 48 -8.29 -1.81 -8.37
C HIS A 48 -7.27 -2.69 -9.12
N PHE A 49 -7.23 -2.57 -10.45
CA PHE A 49 -6.28 -3.32 -11.28
C PHE A 49 -5.07 -2.44 -11.60
N TYR A 50 -3.88 -3.02 -11.56
CA TYR A 50 -2.65 -2.30 -11.90
C TYR A 50 -2.76 -1.52 -13.22
N CYS A 51 -3.13 -2.19 -14.33
CA CYS A 51 -3.21 -1.58 -15.66
C CYS A 51 -4.25 -0.44 -15.80
N VAL A 52 -5.10 -0.25 -14.80
CA VAL A 52 -6.16 0.79 -14.82
C VAL A 52 -5.87 1.89 -13.81
N SER A 53 -5.24 1.56 -12.70
CA SER A 53 -5.10 2.46 -11.56
C SER A 53 -3.66 2.84 -11.22
N PHE A 54 -2.66 2.36 -11.96
CA PHE A 54 -1.27 2.72 -11.71
C PHE A 54 -1.04 4.25 -11.79
N ASP A 55 -1.39 4.87 -12.92
CA ASP A 55 -1.21 6.31 -13.10
C ASP A 55 -2.00 7.14 -12.07
N TYR A 56 -3.17 6.63 -11.66
CA TYR A 56 -3.93 7.26 -10.58
C TYR A 56 -3.21 7.18 -9.25
N VAL A 57 -2.62 6.03 -8.92
CA VAL A 57 -1.83 5.88 -7.68
C VAL A 57 -0.62 6.81 -7.69
N ILE A 58 0.09 6.91 -8.81
CA ILE A 58 1.19 7.87 -8.95
C ILE A 58 0.70 9.31 -8.78
N SER A 59 -0.47 9.66 -9.34
CA SER A 59 -1.05 10.99 -9.11
C SER A 59 -1.42 11.26 -7.65
N LEU A 60 -1.83 10.24 -6.88
CA LEU A 60 -2.07 10.36 -5.45
C LEU A 60 -0.77 10.56 -4.67
N ILE A 61 0.29 9.85 -5.04
CA ILE A 61 1.62 9.99 -4.45
C ILE A 61 2.14 11.40 -4.68
N ASN A 62 2.22 11.85 -5.93
CA ASN A 62 2.69 13.19 -6.28
C ASN A 62 1.87 14.29 -5.58
N SER A 63 0.54 14.10 -5.47
CA SER A 63 -0.30 15.04 -4.73
C SER A 63 0.00 15.03 -3.23
N LEU A 64 0.30 13.87 -2.65
CA LEU A 64 0.67 13.75 -1.25
C LEU A 64 2.01 14.47 -1.00
N GLU A 65 3.03 14.21 -1.83
CA GLU A 65 4.35 14.84 -1.74
C GLU A 65 4.27 16.37 -1.84
N ASN A 66 3.50 16.88 -2.79
CA ASN A 66 3.31 18.34 -2.96
C ASN A 66 2.61 19.04 -1.79
N ASP A 67 1.93 18.28 -0.94
CA ASP A 67 1.17 18.83 0.19
C ASP A 67 1.84 18.56 1.56
N MET A 68 2.95 17.82 1.61
CA MET A 68 3.55 17.31 2.87
C MET A 68 3.86 18.40 3.89
N ASP A 69 4.26 19.59 3.45
CA ASP A 69 4.57 20.75 4.28
C ASP A 69 3.34 21.43 4.90
N ARG A 70 2.13 21.10 4.42
CA ARG A 70 0.86 21.80 4.74
C ARG A 70 -0.18 20.94 5.42
N ILE A 71 -0.03 19.62 5.38
CA ILE A 71 -1.01 18.69 5.92
C ILE A 71 -0.62 18.17 7.30
N SER A 72 -1.64 17.82 8.10
CA SER A 72 -1.41 17.18 9.39
C SER A 72 -1.02 15.71 9.25
N MET A 73 -0.37 15.12 10.27
CA MET A 73 -0.11 13.69 10.35
C MET A 73 -1.38 12.84 10.14
N LYS A 74 -2.52 13.32 10.59
CA LYS A 74 -3.83 12.69 10.38
C LYS A 74 -4.18 12.60 8.89
N GLU A 75 -4.06 13.70 8.16
CA GLU A 75 -4.35 13.76 6.73
C GLU A 75 -3.32 12.95 5.93
N PHE A 76 -2.04 13.10 6.26
CA PHE A 76 -0.97 12.30 5.69
C PHE A 76 -1.27 10.80 5.84
N SER A 77 -1.58 10.35 7.06
CA SER A 77 -1.88 8.94 7.36
C SER A 77 -3.09 8.43 6.58
N LEU A 78 -4.14 9.25 6.43
CA LEU A 78 -5.32 8.90 5.64
C LEU A 78 -4.95 8.67 4.16
N ARG A 79 -4.23 9.61 3.57
CA ARG A 79 -3.85 9.56 2.14
C ARG A 79 -2.86 8.44 1.87
N LEU A 80 -1.89 8.25 2.74
CA LEU A 80 -0.98 7.09 2.68
C LEU A 80 -1.74 5.77 2.77
N GLY A 81 -2.77 5.69 3.61
CA GLY A 81 -3.64 4.52 3.70
C GLY A 81 -4.37 4.21 2.39
N ILE A 82 -4.87 5.24 1.68
CA ILE A 82 -5.52 5.08 0.37
C ILE A 82 -4.52 4.56 -0.67
N ILE A 83 -3.31 5.12 -0.70
CA ILE A 83 -2.23 4.65 -1.59
C ILE A 83 -1.90 3.18 -1.29
N SER A 84 -1.71 2.84 -0.02
CA SER A 84 -1.42 1.48 0.45
C SER A 84 -2.48 0.47 0.01
N HIS A 85 -3.77 0.84 0.04
CA HIS A 85 -4.86 0.01 -0.44
C HIS A 85 -4.68 -0.38 -1.92
N TYR A 86 -4.54 0.61 -2.80
CA TYR A 86 -4.39 0.33 -4.23
C TYR A 86 -3.11 -0.46 -4.55
N VAL A 87 -1.99 -0.10 -3.91
CA VAL A 87 -0.72 -0.82 -4.11
C VAL A 87 -0.85 -2.28 -3.67
N SER A 88 -1.53 -2.56 -2.54
CA SER A 88 -1.73 -3.94 -2.10
C SER A 88 -2.57 -4.76 -3.09
N ASP A 89 -3.57 -4.16 -3.71
CA ASP A 89 -4.38 -4.83 -4.72
C ASP A 89 -3.61 -5.13 -6.03
N PHE A 90 -2.54 -4.38 -6.33
CA PHE A 90 -1.68 -4.67 -7.48
C PHE A 90 -0.93 -5.99 -7.36
N PHE A 91 -0.80 -6.54 -6.16
CA PHE A 91 -0.17 -7.83 -5.87
C PHE A 91 -1.18 -8.91 -5.45
N CYS A 92 -2.43 -8.79 -5.85
CA CYS A 92 -3.47 -9.79 -5.61
C CYS A 92 -3.82 -10.50 -6.91
N TYR A 93 -3.70 -11.83 -6.95
CA TYR A 93 -3.90 -12.61 -8.18
C TYR A 93 -5.22 -12.31 -8.89
N PRO A 94 -6.39 -12.29 -8.23
CA PRO A 94 -7.65 -11.95 -8.89
C PRO A 94 -7.67 -10.55 -9.56
N HIS A 95 -6.85 -9.63 -9.08
CA HIS A 95 -6.73 -8.30 -9.66
C HIS A 95 -5.72 -8.24 -10.83
N ASN A 96 -4.96 -9.29 -11.05
CA ASN A 96 -3.97 -9.40 -12.13
C ASN A 96 -4.45 -10.27 -13.29
N ASP A 97 -5.07 -11.42 -13.04
CA ASP A 97 -5.60 -12.30 -14.08
C ASP A 97 -7.09 -12.06 -14.33
N ARG A 98 -7.37 -10.92 -14.96
CA ARG A 98 -8.74 -10.51 -15.30
C ARG A 98 -9.44 -11.47 -16.28
N ALA A 99 -8.70 -12.12 -17.15
CA ALA A 99 -9.26 -13.04 -18.13
C ALA A 99 -9.80 -14.29 -17.42
N TYR A 100 -9.03 -14.83 -16.49
CA TYR A 100 -9.43 -16.00 -15.71
C TYR A 100 -10.61 -15.69 -14.79
N PHE A 101 -10.58 -14.56 -14.09
CA PHE A 101 -11.62 -14.22 -13.08
C PHE A 101 -12.85 -13.53 -13.66
N LYS A 102 -12.88 -13.23 -14.96
CA LYS A 102 -14.06 -12.64 -15.61
C LYS A 102 -15.26 -13.58 -15.51
N GLY A 103 -16.32 -13.14 -14.82
CA GLY A 103 -17.53 -13.93 -14.58
C GLY A 103 -17.40 -15.00 -13.49
N ARG A 104 -16.25 -15.12 -12.83
CA ARG A 104 -15.93 -16.10 -11.76
C ARG A 104 -15.87 -15.44 -10.39
N LEU A 105 -16.95 -14.73 -10.01
CA LEU A 105 -16.99 -14.00 -8.75
C LEU A 105 -16.81 -14.90 -7.53
N LYS A 106 -17.34 -16.12 -7.59
CA LYS A 106 -17.23 -17.09 -6.48
C LYS A 106 -15.77 -17.50 -6.26
N GLU A 107 -15.04 -17.83 -7.31
CA GLU A 107 -13.64 -18.20 -7.28
C GLU A 107 -12.77 -17.04 -6.82
N HIS A 108 -13.05 -15.84 -7.29
CA HIS A 108 -12.41 -14.61 -6.85
C HIS A 108 -12.55 -14.44 -5.33
N MET A 109 -13.78 -14.46 -4.81
CA MET A 109 -14.03 -14.32 -3.38
C MET A 109 -13.40 -15.44 -2.56
N GLN A 110 -13.46 -16.70 -3.05
CA GLN A 110 -12.80 -17.82 -2.38
C GLN A 110 -11.30 -17.65 -2.27
N TYR A 111 -10.67 -17.12 -3.32
CA TYR A 111 -9.23 -16.82 -3.32
C TYR A 111 -8.89 -15.77 -2.25
N GLU A 112 -9.62 -14.67 -2.22
CA GLU A 112 -9.39 -13.59 -1.26
C GLU A 112 -9.65 -14.01 0.20
N TYR A 113 -10.62 -14.87 0.45
CA TYR A 113 -10.84 -15.48 1.77
C TYR A 113 -9.68 -16.40 2.19
N LYS A 114 -9.14 -17.22 1.27
CA LYS A 114 -7.96 -18.04 1.53
C LYS A 114 -6.72 -17.17 1.79
N LEU A 115 -6.54 -16.11 1.02
CA LEU A 115 -5.45 -15.15 1.22
C LEU A 115 -5.55 -14.53 2.62
N HIS A 116 -6.75 -14.07 3.01
CA HIS A 116 -7.00 -13.50 4.33
C HIS A 116 -6.66 -14.48 5.46
N SER A 117 -7.14 -15.71 5.38
CA SER A 117 -6.89 -16.73 6.41
C SER A 117 -5.42 -17.16 6.51
N SER A 118 -4.67 -17.05 5.41
CA SER A 118 -3.23 -17.36 5.38
C SER A 118 -2.35 -16.19 5.79
N PHE A 119 -2.90 -14.97 5.82
CA PHE A 119 -2.11 -13.73 5.95
C PHE A 119 -1.24 -13.73 7.21
N SER A 120 -1.83 -13.92 8.38
CA SER A 120 -1.10 -13.83 9.66
C SER A 120 0.01 -14.88 9.80
N SER A 121 -0.19 -16.08 9.25
CA SER A 121 0.82 -17.15 9.31
C SER A 121 2.02 -16.86 8.41
N ILE A 122 1.80 -16.24 7.26
CA ILE A 122 2.86 -15.86 6.30
C ILE A 122 3.55 -14.58 6.78
N ALA A 123 2.79 -13.54 7.12
CA ALA A 123 3.30 -12.26 7.55
C ALA A 123 4.17 -12.33 8.81
N LYS A 124 3.90 -13.27 9.71
CA LYS A 124 4.67 -13.47 10.94
C LYS A 124 6.18 -13.71 10.70
N TRP A 125 6.51 -14.38 9.59
CA TRP A 125 7.88 -14.75 9.25
C TRP A 125 8.45 -13.93 8.10
N HIS A 126 7.68 -12.95 7.62
CA HIS A 126 8.10 -12.13 6.51
C HIS A 126 9.09 -11.06 6.96
N ILE A 127 10.20 -10.98 6.25
CA ILE A 127 11.20 -9.91 6.36
C ILE A 127 11.08 -9.09 5.08
N CYS A 128 10.74 -7.80 5.21
CA CYS A 128 10.59 -6.93 4.04
C CYS A 128 11.89 -6.82 3.25
N ASP A 129 11.76 -6.94 1.94
CA ASP A 129 12.83 -6.69 0.99
C ASP A 129 13.08 -5.18 0.88
N THR A 130 14.31 -4.76 1.11
CA THR A 130 14.75 -3.36 1.03
C THR A 130 15.61 -3.07 -0.20
N SER A 131 15.68 -4.00 -1.17
CA SER A 131 16.53 -3.90 -2.37
C SER A 131 16.22 -2.66 -3.22
N PHE A 132 15.01 -2.11 -3.12
CA PHE A 132 14.56 -0.97 -3.92
C PHE A 132 14.48 0.33 -3.11
N TYR A 133 15.09 0.38 -1.93
CA TYR A 133 15.19 1.60 -1.13
C TYR A 133 15.97 2.68 -1.89
N GLY A 134 15.45 3.92 -1.88
CA GLY A 134 16.05 5.06 -2.60
C GLY A 134 15.63 5.19 -4.06
N LEU A 135 14.76 4.31 -4.58
CA LEU A 135 14.06 4.53 -5.84
C LEU A 135 12.80 5.35 -5.62
N ASP A 136 12.30 6.00 -6.69
CA ASP A 136 10.97 6.61 -6.64
C ASP A 136 9.86 5.55 -6.53
N GLU A 137 8.69 5.93 -6.06
CA GLU A 137 7.59 5.02 -5.75
C GLU A 137 7.07 4.28 -6.99
N ALA A 138 7.10 4.91 -8.16
CA ALA A 138 6.74 4.26 -9.43
C ALA A 138 7.74 3.18 -9.78
N GLN A 139 9.03 3.42 -9.58
CA GLN A 139 10.09 2.43 -9.79
C GLN A 139 10.00 1.29 -8.76
N ILE A 140 9.69 1.59 -7.50
CA ILE A 140 9.47 0.58 -6.44
C ILE A 140 8.33 -0.36 -6.85
N ILE A 141 7.16 0.18 -7.19
CA ILE A 141 5.99 -0.62 -7.60
C ILE A 141 6.32 -1.50 -8.81
N ASN A 142 6.95 -0.92 -9.84
CA ASN A 142 7.26 -1.62 -11.07
C ASN A 142 8.31 -2.72 -10.86
N SER A 143 9.31 -2.49 -10.02
CA SER A 143 10.36 -3.45 -9.72
C SER A 143 9.80 -4.67 -8.99
N PHE A 144 9.04 -4.47 -7.91
CA PHE A 144 8.38 -5.56 -7.20
C PHE A 144 7.39 -6.30 -8.11
N ARG A 145 6.64 -5.56 -8.93
CA ARG A 145 5.69 -6.18 -9.84
C ARG A 145 6.36 -7.06 -10.89
N LYS A 146 7.49 -6.63 -11.45
CA LYS A 146 8.27 -7.43 -12.39
C LYS A 146 8.66 -8.78 -11.79
N ILE A 147 9.20 -8.76 -10.57
CA ILE A 147 9.60 -9.99 -9.86
C ILE A 147 8.37 -10.84 -9.51
N TYR A 148 7.30 -10.23 -9.00
CA TYR A 148 6.05 -10.92 -8.68
C TYR A 148 5.48 -11.71 -9.85
N LEU A 149 5.48 -11.13 -11.05
CA LEU A 149 5.02 -11.81 -12.26
C LEU A 149 5.95 -12.94 -12.69
N GLN A 150 7.25 -12.82 -12.44
CA GLN A 150 8.25 -13.87 -12.73
C GLN A 150 8.18 -15.05 -11.76
N GLU A 151 8.00 -14.77 -10.46
CA GLU A 151 7.87 -15.81 -9.42
C GLU A 151 6.50 -16.52 -9.46
N GLY A 152 5.52 -15.95 -10.14
CA GLY A 152 4.17 -16.48 -10.28
C GLY A 152 3.20 -16.04 -9.18
N MET A 153 1.94 -15.91 -9.59
CA MET A 153 0.86 -15.43 -8.74
C MET A 153 0.29 -16.56 -7.87
N CYS A 154 0.43 -16.43 -6.57
CA CYS A 154 -0.12 -17.37 -5.58
C CYS A 154 -0.25 -16.65 -4.22
N ILE A 155 -1.04 -17.21 -3.31
CA ILE A 155 -1.32 -16.61 -1.99
C ILE A 155 -0.05 -16.20 -1.24
N LYS A 156 1.00 -17.03 -1.27
CA LYS A 156 2.27 -16.73 -0.60
C LYS A 156 2.93 -15.50 -1.21
N ASN A 157 3.02 -15.46 -2.53
CA ASN A 157 3.65 -14.36 -3.27
C ASN A 157 2.79 -13.09 -3.22
N ASP A 158 1.46 -13.23 -3.27
CA ASP A 158 0.54 -12.10 -3.11
C ASP A 158 0.79 -11.40 -1.76
N ILE A 159 0.91 -12.15 -0.66
CA ILE A 159 1.17 -11.58 0.66
C ILE A 159 2.59 -11.00 0.75
N LYS A 160 3.61 -11.75 0.29
CA LYS A 160 5.01 -11.31 0.29
C LYS A 160 5.16 -9.97 -0.43
N PHE A 161 4.80 -9.92 -1.70
CA PHE A 161 5.00 -8.72 -2.53
C PHE A 161 4.10 -7.54 -2.14
N THR A 162 2.90 -7.81 -1.60
CA THR A 162 2.09 -6.78 -0.97
C THR A 162 2.83 -6.13 0.18
N LEU A 163 3.36 -6.92 1.12
CA LEU A 163 4.05 -6.40 2.30
C LEU A 163 5.34 -5.67 1.91
N ASP A 164 6.13 -6.21 0.97
CA ASP A 164 7.34 -5.57 0.48
C ASP A 164 7.05 -4.21 -0.15
N ALA A 165 6.14 -4.16 -1.13
CA ALA A 165 5.86 -2.94 -1.88
C ALA A 165 5.22 -1.85 -0.99
N VAL A 166 4.20 -2.23 -0.19
CA VAL A 166 3.49 -1.24 0.65
C VAL A 166 4.38 -0.75 1.79
N SER A 167 5.25 -1.61 2.34
CA SER A 167 6.20 -1.19 3.38
C SER A 167 7.29 -0.27 2.83
N ALA A 168 7.82 -0.56 1.65
CA ALA A 168 8.84 0.29 1.01
C ALA A 168 8.28 1.69 0.70
N ILE A 169 7.11 1.77 0.07
CA ILE A 169 6.43 3.04 -0.24
C ILE A 169 6.04 3.78 1.03
N GLY A 170 5.47 3.06 2.00
CA GLY A 170 5.06 3.64 3.27
C GLY A 170 6.24 4.23 4.05
N LEU A 171 7.40 3.57 4.03
CA LEU A 171 8.62 4.06 4.65
C LEU A 171 9.14 5.30 3.93
N SER A 172 9.34 5.23 2.61
CA SER A 172 9.84 6.33 1.77
C SER A 172 9.02 7.61 1.96
N LEU A 173 7.69 7.53 1.80
CA LEU A 173 6.80 8.69 1.96
C LEU A 173 6.74 9.21 3.40
N SER A 174 6.89 8.33 4.41
CA SER A 174 6.88 8.76 5.81
C SER A 174 8.17 9.49 6.19
N GLU A 175 9.32 9.06 5.69
CA GLU A 175 10.60 9.74 5.87
C GLU A 175 10.58 11.10 5.19
N ALA A 176 10.13 11.19 3.93
CA ALA A 176 9.99 12.44 3.20
C ALA A 176 9.04 13.44 3.91
N TYR A 177 7.95 12.94 4.51
CA TYR A 177 7.04 13.79 5.29
C TYR A 177 7.72 14.41 6.51
N VAL A 178 8.51 13.65 7.25
CA VAL A 178 9.23 14.17 8.45
C VAL A 178 10.33 15.15 8.04
N GLU A 179 11.11 14.83 7.01
CA GLU A 179 12.14 15.73 6.48
C GLU A 179 11.55 17.06 5.97
N GLY A 180 10.38 17.02 5.33
CA GLY A 180 9.64 18.21 4.91
C GLY A 180 9.22 19.10 6.08
N LEU A 181 8.80 18.52 7.20
CA LEU A 181 8.44 19.26 8.41
C LEU A 181 9.67 19.91 9.07
N ASP A 182 10.81 19.21 9.13
CA ASP A 182 12.04 19.73 9.73
C ASP A 182 12.59 20.93 8.95
N THR A 183 12.52 20.87 7.61
CA THR A 183 12.92 22.00 6.76
C THR A 183 11.98 23.20 6.93
N ALA A 184 10.68 23.00 7.06
CA ALA A 184 9.71 24.07 7.27
C ALA A 184 9.90 24.76 8.64
N VAL A 185 10.22 24.00 9.69
CA VAL A 185 10.51 24.55 11.03
C VAL A 185 11.84 25.30 11.05
N GLY A 186 12.85 24.81 10.33
CA GLY A 186 14.16 25.47 10.21
C GLY A 186 14.08 26.86 9.55
N ILE A 187 13.21 27.03 8.55
CA ILE A 187 13.00 28.30 7.85
C ILE A 187 12.22 29.32 8.71
N ALA A 188 11.32 28.85 9.58
CA ALA A 188 10.52 29.71 10.45
C ALA A 188 11.32 30.33 11.62
N ASN A 189 12.54 29.87 11.86
CA ASN A 189 13.41 30.31 12.97
C ASN A 189 14.59 31.20 12.49
N ILE A 190 14.60 31.65 11.24
CA ILE A 190 15.53 32.62 10.66
C ILE A 190 14.81 33.97 10.40
#